data_871dcbf44807db800662dec50c266918
#
_entry.id   871dcbf44807db800662dec50c266918
#
_cell.length_a   1.000
_cell.length_b   1.000
_cell.length_c   1.000
_cell.angle_alpha   90.00
_cell.angle_beta   90.00
_cell.angle_gamma   90.00
#
_symmetry.space_group_name_H-M   'P 1'
#
loop_
_entity.id
_entity.type
_entity.pdbx_description
1 polymer ?
#
loop_
_entity_poly.entity_id
_entity_poly.type
_entity_poly.pdbx_seq_one_letter_code
_entity_poly.pdbx_strand_id
1 'polypeptide(L)'
;MPKNLNMTTLVADVGGTNTRIALAQDGTIDRTAIQRYANRDFDSLHAVIQRYCDASSAGQITAACVAIAGPVENGTGHLTNLNWSIDHASLKKVTGADTVAVINDLQAQAHALQDLPNS
;
A
#
# COMPACT_ATOMS: atom_id res chain seq x y z
N MET A 1 -7.54 1.86 27.45
CA MET A 1 -7.24 1.67 26.96
C MET A 1 -7.08 1.25 26.22
N PRO A 2 -6.75 1.24 25.94
CA PRO A 2 -6.47 0.90 25.16
C PRO A 2 -6.24 0.30 24.65
N LYS A 3 -6.11 -0.04 24.54
CA LYS A 3 -5.83 -0.54 23.97
C LYS A 3 -5.90 -0.94 23.02
N ASN A 4 -6.41 -0.97 23.08
CA ASN A 4 -6.53 -1.07 21.89
C ASN A 4 -5.78 -0.70 20.88
N LEU A 5 -5.06 -0.90 20.76
CA LEU A 5 -4.03 -0.45 19.88
C LEU A 5 -3.76 -1.45 18.80
N ASN A 6 -4.79 -1.83 18.13
CA ASN A 6 -4.62 -2.67 16.97
C ASN A 6 -3.96 -1.84 15.89
N MET A 7 -2.74 -2.20 15.53
CA MET A 7 -2.05 -1.56 14.42
C MET A 7 -2.56 -2.18 13.13
N THR A 8 -3.33 -1.40 12.40
CA THR A 8 -3.83 -1.81 11.09
C THR A 8 -3.01 -1.11 10.03
N THR A 9 -2.31 -1.89 9.21
CA THR A 9 -1.46 -1.37 8.16
C THR A 9 -2.07 -1.71 6.80
N LEU A 10 -2.22 -0.69 5.96
CA LEU A 10 -2.59 -0.90 4.57
C LEU A 10 -1.32 -1.13 3.77
N VAL A 11 -1.29 -2.21 2.99
CA VAL A 11 -0.14 -2.56 2.16
C VAL A 11 -0.61 -2.60 0.72
N ALA A 12 0.04 -1.83 -0.14
CA ALA A 12 -0.30 -1.80 -1.56
C ALA A 12 0.92 -2.19 -2.39
N ASP A 13 0.70 -3.07 -3.37
CA ASP A 13 1.70 -3.50 -4.32
C ASP A 13 1.24 -3.01 -5.69
N VAL A 14 1.91 -1.99 -6.22
CA VAL A 14 1.49 -1.28 -7.42
C VAL A 14 2.38 -1.69 -8.59
N GLY A 15 1.84 -2.52 -9.47
CA GLY A 15 2.50 -2.90 -10.70
C GLY A 15 2.04 -2.05 -11.86
N GLY A 16 2.58 -2.32 -13.05
CA GLY A 16 2.24 -1.56 -14.23
C GLY A 16 0.81 -1.78 -14.71
N THR A 17 0.21 -2.91 -14.38
CA THR A 17 -1.11 -3.31 -14.88
C THR A 17 -2.13 -3.44 -13.75
N ASN A 18 -1.70 -3.95 -12.60
CA ASN A 18 -2.58 -4.24 -11.49
C ASN A 18 -2.02 -3.68 -10.18
N THR A 19 -2.92 -3.34 -9.29
CA THR A 19 -2.59 -2.96 -7.92
C THR A 19 -3.26 -3.94 -6.98
N ARG A 20 -2.50 -4.50 -6.04
CA ARG A 20 -3.06 -5.35 -4.99
C ARG A 20 -2.94 -4.61 -3.67
N ILE A 21 -4.03 -4.65 -2.90
CA ILE A 21 -4.07 -3.99 -1.60
C ILE A 21 -4.52 -5.00 -0.56
N ALA A 22 -3.89 -4.96 0.60
CA ALA A 22 -4.23 -5.84 1.70
C ALA A 22 -4.14 -5.06 3.01
N LEU A 23 -4.71 -5.62 4.04
CA LEU A 23 -4.56 -5.12 5.40
C LEU A 23 -3.74 -6.11 6.21
N ALA A 24 -2.86 -5.59 7.04
CA ALA A 24 -2.15 -6.38 8.01
C ALA A 24 -2.53 -5.86 9.40
N GLN A 25 -2.86 -6.78 10.31
CA GLN A 25 -3.15 -6.41 11.68
C GLN A 25 -2.11 -7.03 12.58
N ASP A 26 -1.45 -6.17 13.35
CA ASP A 26 -0.39 -6.60 14.28
C ASP A 26 0.67 -7.44 13.57
N GLY A 27 1.00 -7.06 12.33
CA GLY A 27 2.05 -7.71 11.55
C GLY A 27 1.60 -8.90 10.73
N THR A 28 0.34 -9.28 10.80
CA THR A 28 -0.17 -10.44 10.08
C THR A 28 -1.13 -10.00 8.97
N ILE A 29 -0.86 -10.44 7.76
CA ILE A 29 -1.72 -10.12 6.61
C ILE A 29 -3.06 -10.83 6.73
N ASP A 30 -4.13 -10.08 6.58
CA ASP A 30 -5.47 -10.63 6.51
C ASP A 30 -5.73 -11.04 5.07
N ARG A 31 -5.64 -12.33 4.80
CA ARG A 31 -5.79 -12.83 3.43
C ARG A 31 -7.18 -12.63 2.86
N THR A 32 -8.18 -12.52 3.72
CA THR A 32 -9.55 -12.29 3.26
C THR A 32 -9.76 -10.85 2.81
N ALA A 33 -8.86 -9.95 3.18
CA ALA A 33 -8.95 -8.54 2.83
C ALA A 33 -8.11 -8.16 1.61
N ILE A 34 -7.49 -9.15 0.94
CA ILE A 34 -6.68 -8.87 -0.25
C ILE A 34 -7.59 -8.62 -1.44
N GLN A 35 -7.38 -7.49 -2.13
CA GLN A 35 -8.12 -7.15 -3.33
C GLN A 35 -7.15 -6.78 -4.44
N ARG A 36 -7.52 -7.13 -5.65
CA ARG A 36 -6.77 -6.77 -6.85
C ARG A 36 -7.60 -5.83 -7.70
N TYR A 37 -6.95 -4.80 -8.21
CA TYR A 37 -7.60 -3.82 -9.07
C TYR A 37 -6.83 -3.71 -10.38
N ALA A 38 -7.56 -3.61 -11.49
CA ALA A 38 -6.94 -3.32 -12.78
C ALA A 38 -6.70 -1.81 -12.84
N ASN A 39 -5.46 -1.41 -13.04
CA ASN A 39 -5.09 0.01 -13.01
C ASN A 39 -5.87 0.82 -14.06
N ARG A 40 -6.16 0.20 -15.20
CA ARG A 40 -6.87 0.88 -16.29
C ARG A 40 -8.27 1.34 -15.92
N ASP A 41 -8.83 0.80 -14.84
CA ASP A 41 -10.18 1.18 -14.41
C ASP A 41 -10.18 2.40 -13.51
N PHE A 42 -9.01 2.99 -13.24
CA PHE A 42 -8.86 4.10 -12.30
C PHE A 42 -8.01 5.20 -12.91
N ASP A 43 -8.26 6.43 -12.48
CA ASP A 43 -7.51 7.58 -12.97
C ASP A 43 -6.21 7.83 -12.21
N SER A 44 -6.09 7.29 -11.00
CA SER A 44 -4.93 7.51 -10.17
C SER A 44 -4.80 6.42 -9.13
N LEU A 45 -3.61 6.32 -8.54
CA LEU A 45 -3.40 5.39 -7.43
C LEU A 45 -4.23 5.80 -6.23
N HIS A 46 -4.42 7.11 -6.01
CA HIS A 46 -5.27 7.58 -4.92
C HIS A 46 -6.69 7.05 -5.06
N ALA A 47 -7.21 6.99 -6.29
CA ALA A 47 -8.54 6.47 -6.55
C ALA A 47 -8.64 4.99 -6.21
N VAL A 48 -7.60 4.21 -6.50
CA VAL A 48 -7.57 2.78 -6.16
C VAL A 48 -7.59 2.60 -4.65
N ILE A 49 -6.72 3.32 -3.96
CA ILE A 49 -6.62 3.22 -2.50
C ILE A 49 -7.93 3.67 -1.84
N GLN A 50 -8.51 4.75 -2.35
CA GLN A 50 -9.79 5.25 -1.81
C GLN A 50 -10.89 4.22 -1.98
N ARG A 51 -10.95 3.55 -3.14
CA ARG A 51 -11.92 2.51 -3.38
C ARG A 51 -11.77 1.37 -2.37
N TYR A 52 -10.54 0.98 -2.12
CA TYR A 52 -10.27 -0.08 -1.16
C TYR A 52 -10.71 0.34 0.24
N CYS A 53 -10.36 1.54 0.66
CA CYS A 53 -10.72 2.04 1.99
C CYS A 53 -12.23 2.14 2.14
N ASP A 54 -12.94 2.59 1.10
CA ASP A 54 -14.39 2.71 1.15
C ASP A 54 -15.08 1.35 1.23
N ALA A 55 -14.52 0.35 0.60
CA ALA A 55 -15.09 -0.99 0.60
C ALA A 55 -14.68 -1.80 1.83
N SER A 56 -13.65 -1.37 2.54
CA SER A 56 -13.11 -2.08 3.68
C SER A 56 -13.89 -1.74 4.94
N SER A 57 -14.05 -2.72 5.81
CA SER A 57 -14.64 -2.49 7.12
C SER A 57 -13.58 -2.38 8.21
N ALA A 58 -12.36 -2.07 7.83
CA ALA A 58 -11.21 -2.14 8.74
C ALA A 58 -11.20 -1.08 9.83
N GLY A 59 -11.96 -0.06 9.79
CA GLY A 59 -11.86 1.02 10.75
C GLY A 59 -10.62 1.86 10.50
N GLN A 60 -9.93 2.28 11.56
CA GLN A 60 -8.81 3.21 11.42
C GLN A 60 -7.55 2.51 10.94
N ILE A 61 -6.95 3.05 9.89
CA ILE A 61 -5.65 2.59 9.39
C ILE A 61 -4.58 3.45 10.07
N THR A 62 -3.62 2.80 10.74
CA THR A 62 -2.58 3.50 11.49
C THR A 62 -1.29 3.67 10.69
N ALA A 63 -1.05 2.77 9.73
CA ALA A 63 0.14 2.84 8.88
C ALA A 63 -0.23 2.44 7.46
N ALA A 64 0.55 2.90 6.50
CA ALA A 64 0.36 2.52 5.10
C ALA A 64 1.71 2.41 4.42
N CYS A 65 1.86 1.36 3.62
CA CYS A 65 3.08 1.13 2.86
C CYS A 65 2.71 0.83 1.42
N VAL A 66 3.30 1.57 0.49
CA VAL A 66 3.10 1.37 -0.94
C VAL A 66 4.41 0.94 -1.57
N ALA A 67 4.41 -0.25 -2.17
CA ALA A 67 5.52 -0.72 -2.99
C ALA A 67 5.12 -0.48 -4.45
N ILE A 68 5.92 0.30 -5.17
CA ILE A 68 5.57 0.70 -6.53
C ILE A 68 6.64 0.21 -7.51
N ALA A 69 6.19 -0.33 -8.65
CA ALA A 69 7.09 -0.83 -9.69
C ALA A 69 7.60 0.34 -10.54
N GLY A 70 8.36 1.21 -9.91
CA GLY A 70 8.91 2.39 -10.55
C GLY A 70 9.83 3.11 -9.60
N PRO A 71 10.47 4.19 -10.06
CA PRO A 71 11.44 4.90 -9.23
C PRO A 71 10.77 5.60 -8.06
N VAL A 72 11.49 5.66 -6.94
CA VAL A 72 11.07 6.43 -5.77
C VAL A 72 12.16 7.44 -5.48
N GLU A 73 11.79 8.71 -5.52
CA GLU A 73 12.73 9.81 -5.29
C GLU A 73 12.14 10.77 -4.26
N ASN A 74 12.89 11.05 -3.22
CA ASN A 74 12.46 11.99 -2.17
C ASN A 74 11.09 11.62 -1.58
N GLY A 75 10.85 10.32 -1.41
CA GLY A 75 9.59 9.85 -0.85
C GLY A 75 8.42 9.82 -1.82
N THR A 76 8.64 10.16 -3.10
CA THR A 76 7.61 10.14 -4.12
C THR A 76 7.84 8.98 -5.07
N GLY A 77 6.86 8.10 -5.19
CA GLY A 77 6.91 6.99 -6.13
C GLY A 77 6.23 7.33 -7.43
N HIS A 78 6.80 6.86 -8.53
CA HIS A 78 6.28 7.13 -9.87
C HIS A 78 6.03 5.84 -10.61
N LEU A 79 4.87 5.75 -11.25
CA LEU A 79 4.54 4.65 -12.16
C LEU A 79 4.44 5.26 -13.55
N THR A 80 5.54 5.16 -14.30
CA THR A 80 5.73 5.95 -15.51
C THR A 80 4.76 5.60 -16.64
N ASN A 81 4.39 4.33 -16.78
CA ASN A 81 3.51 3.94 -17.89
C ASN A 81 2.08 4.47 -17.77
N LEU A 82 1.68 4.88 -16.57
CA LEU A 82 0.36 5.46 -16.35
C LEU A 82 0.43 6.91 -15.88
N ASN A 83 1.64 7.43 -15.73
CA ASN A 83 1.85 8.78 -15.22
C ASN A 83 1.25 8.96 -13.83
N TRP A 84 1.30 7.92 -13.01
CA TRP A 84 0.82 7.96 -11.64
C TRP A 84 1.97 8.28 -10.69
N SER A 85 1.67 8.99 -9.62
CA SER A 85 2.64 9.22 -8.56
C SER A 85 1.94 9.22 -7.21
N ILE A 86 2.72 8.95 -6.16
CA ILE A 86 2.22 9.01 -4.80
C ILE A 86 3.36 9.46 -3.89
N ASP A 87 3.04 10.35 -2.97
CA ASP A 87 4.01 10.79 -1.96
C ASP A 87 3.45 10.57 -0.56
N HIS A 88 4.29 10.87 0.44
CA HIS A 88 3.90 10.62 1.84
C HIS A 88 2.66 11.43 2.23
N ALA A 89 2.61 12.70 1.84
CA ALA A 89 1.50 13.55 2.22
C ALA A 89 0.17 13.08 1.64
N SER A 90 0.16 12.71 0.37
CA SER A 90 -1.06 12.24 -0.28
C SER A 90 -1.47 10.85 0.24
N LEU A 91 -0.49 10.00 0.55
CA LEU A 91 -0.79 8.69 1.10
C LEU A 91 -1.40 8.81 2.50
N LYS A 92 -0.87 9.69 3.33
CA LYS A 92 -1.46 9.97 4.63
C LYS A 92 -2.89 10.47 4.50
N LYS A 93 -3.11 11.34 3.53
CA LYS A 93 -4.43 11.94 3.34
C LYS A 93 -5.46 10.92 2.90
N VAL A 94 -5.11 10.05 1.97
CA VAL A 94 -6.09 9.09 1.43
C VAL A 94 -6.35 7.95 2.40
N THR A 95 -5.39 7.56 3.22
CA THR A 95 -5.55 6.45 4.17
C THR A 95 -5.91 6.91 5.58
N GLY A 96 -5.57 8.10 5.94
CA GLY A 96 -5.70 8.57 7.31
C GLY A 96 -4.59 8.09 8.23
N ALA A 97 -3.59 7.40 7.68
CA ALA A 97 -2.50 6.84 8.47
C ALA A 97 -1.52 7.90 8.95
N ASP A 98 -0.98 7.71 10.14
CA ASP A 98 0.03 8.60 10.69
C ASP A 98 1.43 8.28 10.18
N THR A 99 1.68 7.01 9.90
CA THR A 99 2.98 6.51 9.48
C THR A 99 2.85 5.93 8.09
N VAL A 100 3.65 6.41 7.15
CA VAL A 100 3.57 5.93 5.77
C VAL A 100 4.96 5.69 5.21
N ALA A 101 5.03 4.81 4.21
CA ALA A 101 6.25 4.54 3.47
C ALA A 101 5.89 4.32 2.01
N VAL A 102 6.75 4.82 1.13
CA VAL A 102 6.66 4.56 -0.32
C VAL A 102 8.00 3.98 -0.72
N ILE A 103 8.01 2.75 -1.21
CA ILE A 103 9.24 2.06 -1.55
C ILE A 103 9.17 1.53 -2.98
N ASN A 104 10.34 1.32 -3.55
CA ASN A 104 10.44 0.69 -4.86
C ASN A 104 10.15 -0.81 -4.71
N ASP A 105 9.40 -1.36 -5.67
CA ASP A 105 8.99 -2.75 -5.61
C ASP A 105 10.18 -3.72 -5.56
N LEU A 106 11.27 -3.40 -6.24
CA LEU A 106 12.45 -4.25 -6.19
C LEU A 106 13.07 -4.31 -4.80
N GLN A 107 13.03 -3.19 -4.07
CA GLN A 107 13.49 -3.16 -2.69
C GLN A 107 12.60 -4.01 -1.80
N ALA A 108 11.29 -3.94 -2.02
CA ALA A 108 10.35 -4.74 -1.26
C ALA A 108 10.59 -6.23 -1.49
N GLN A 109 10.82 -6.63 -2.74
CA GLN A 109 11.10 -8.02 -3.07
C GLN A 109 12.40 -8.50 -2.44
N ALA A 110 13.43 -7.66 -2.45
CA ALA A 110 14.71 -8.01 -1.84
C ALA A 110 14.56 -8.23 -0.34
N HIS A 111 13.82 -7.38 0.34
CA HIS A 111 13.56 -7.55 1.77
C HIS A 111 12.78 -8.82 2.05
N ALA A 112 11.78 -9.10 1.23
CA ALA A 112 10.98 -10.31 1.38
C ALA A 112 11.82 -11.57 1.23
N LEU A 113 12.76 -11.57 0.26
CA LEU A 113 13.65 -12.70 0.06
C LEU A 113 14.58 -12.92 1.24
N GLN A 114 15.05 -11.84 1.85
CA GLN A 114 15.90 -11.95 3.02
C GLN A 114 15.17 -12.52 4.22
N ASP A 115 13.90 -12.22 4.33
CA ASP A 115 13.10 -12.65 5.46
C ASP A 115 12.52 -14.05 5.30
N LEU A 116 12.56 -14.60 4.09
CA LEU A 116 12.02 -15.94 3.84
C LEU A 116 13.07 -17.00 4.14
N PRO A 117 12.77 -17.94 5.02
CA PRO A 117 13.78 -18.92 5.44
C PRO A 117 14.18 -19.91 4.35
N ASN A 118 13.35 -20.13 3.34
CA ASN A 118 13.58 -21.13 2.32
C ASN A 118 13.44 -20.62 0.91
N SER A 119 13.60 -19.36 0.72
CA SER A 119 13.46 -18.82 -0.64
C SER A 119 14.75 -18.92 -1.41
#